data_7d3a677da62963b1a0b6e6a8a6c7e3c0
#
_entry.id   7d3a677da62963b1a0b6e6a8a6c7e3c0
#
_cell.length_a   1.000
_cell.length_b   1.000
_cell.length_c   1.000
_cell.angle_alpha   90.00
_cell.angle_beta   90.00
_cell.angle_gamma   90.00
#
_symmetry.space_group_name_H-M   'P 1'
#
loop_
_entity.id
_entity.type
_entity.pdbx_description
1 polymer ?
#
loop_
_entity_poly.entity_id
_entity_poly.type
_entity_poly.pdbx_seq_one_letter_code
_entity_poly.pdbx_strand_id
1 'polypeptide(L)'
;GGGDGSGEDRGAGGEAESTGKRGAFKLLSGAGAYGRGDEKREMLQRIYGTAWESEEALQAYLDRIEEAERRDHRRLGRELDLFFFDPIAPASPFFLPKGTIVLNELIDFVKELYVKYGYQEVTTPQIFNTDLWKQSGHYDNYLDNMYMIDVDGREFGVKPMNCPAAATLYAANTH
;
A
#
# COMPACT_ATOMS: atom_id res chain seq x y z
N GLY A 1 35.69 18.73 5.45
CA GLY A 1 35.12 20.04 5.46
C GLY A 1 33.66 19.97 5.85
N GLY A 2 33.33 20.32 7.10
CA GLY A 2 32.00 20.26 7.64
C GLY A 2 31.09 21.28 6.99
N GLY A 3 30.00 20.89 6.44
CA GLY A 3 28.85 21.71 6.17
C GLY A 3 27.95 21.65 7.38
N ASP A 4 27.82 22.75 8.07
CA ASP A 4 26.82 22.98 9.11
C ASP A 4 25.46 23.06 8.43
N GLY A 5 24.86 21.91 8.24
CA GLY A 5 23.50 21.79 7.79
C GLY A 5 22.65 21.39 8.99
N SER A 6 21.96 22.33 9.60
CA SER A 6 20.89 22.12 10.59
C SER A 6 19.70 21.40 9.95
N GLY A 7 19.91 20.20 9.46
CA GLY A 7 18.91 19.27 8.98
C GLY A 7 18.44 18.39 10.12
N GLU A 8 17.50 18.86 10.89
CA GLU A 8 16.78 18.07 11.87
C GLU A 8 15.80 17.15 11.18
N ASP A 9 16.29 16.05 10.65
CA ASP A 9 15.45 14.85 10.48
C ASP A 9 16.32 13.61 10.69
N ARG A 10 16.67 13.41 11.95
CA ARG A 10 17.35 12.21 12.40
C ARG A 10 16.28 11.16 12.60
N GLY A 11 16.15 10.27 11.61
CA GLY A 11 15.37 9.06 11.79
C GLY A 11 15.78 8.38 13.09
N ALA A 12 14.84 7.78 13.79
CA ALA A 12 15.02 7.13 15.11
C ALA A 12 15.93 5.86 15.06
N GLY A 13 16.90 5.81 14.16
CA GLY A 13 17.89 4.74 14.04
C GLY A 13 19.20 5.15 14.71
N GLY A 14 19.85 4.23 15.43
CA GLY A 14 21.14 4.47 16.04
C GLY A 14 22.19 4.88 15.01
N GLU A 15 22.98 5.92 15.32
CA GLU A 15 24.08 6.36 14.47
C GLU A 15 25.28 5.42 14.64
N ALA A 16 25.93 5.07 13.50
CA ALA A 16 27.18 4.34 13.54
C ALA A 16 28.32 5.29 13.88
N GLU A 17 29.19 4.92 14.84
CA GLU A 17 30.34 5.72 15.26
C GLU A 17 31.33 6.06 14.13
N SER A 18 31.40 5.22 13.10
CA SER A 18 32.24 5.47 11.93
C SER A 18 31.75 4.67 10.72
N THR A 19 32.00 5.17 9.52
CA THR A 19 31.71 4.50 8.26
C THR A 19 32.51 3.21 8.06
N GLY A 20 33.68 3.08 8.71
CA GLY A 20 34.51 1.86 8.67
C GLY A 20 33.95 0.67 9.45
N LYS A 21 32.94 0.87 10.31
CA LYS A 21 32.26 -0.20 11.03
C LYS A 21 31.06 -0.77 10.27
N ARG A 22 30.80 -0.29 9.05
CA ARG A 22 29.72 -0.83 8.22
C ARG A 22 30.15 -2.13 7.57
N GLY A 23 29.29 -3.13 7.67
CA GLY A 23 29.43 -4.39 6.92
C GLY A 23 29.18 -4.18 5.42
N ALA A 24 28.75 -5.21 4.76
CA ALA A 24 28.39 -5.18 3.36
C ALA A 24 27.21 -4.22 3.11
N PHE A 25 27.30 -3.34 2.12
CA PHE A 25 26.21 -2.41 1.78
C PHE A 25 26.09 -2.20 0.27
N LYS A 26 24.90 -1.83 -0.17
CA LYS A 26 24.64 -1.45 -1.57
C LYS A 26 23.66 -0.29 -1.65
N LEU A 27 23.96 0.67 -2.54
CA LEU A 27 22.99 1.68 -2.95
C LEU A 27 22.08 1.09 -4.02
N LEU A 28 20.77 1.20 -3.82
CA LEU A 28 19.76 0.55 -4.67
C LEU A 28 19.17 1.52 -5.69
N SER A 29 18.72 2.68 -5.24
CA SER A 29 18.07 3.66 -6.11
C SER A 29 18.18 5.08 -5.55
N GLY A 30 17.88 6.06 -6.41
CA GLY A 30 17.74 7.46 -6.04
C GLY A 30 16.40 8.00 -6.55
N ALA A 31 15.76 8.84 -5.77
CA ALA A 31 14.52 9.51 -6.14
C ALA A 31 14.53 10.97 -5.67
N GLY A 32 13.87 11.87 -6.41
CA GLY A 32 13.58 13.21 -5.93
C GLY A 32 12.47 13.13 -4.87
N ALA A 33 12.60 13.94 -3.82
CA ALA A 33 11.57 14.06 -2.80
C ALA A 33 11.54 15.49 -2.27
N TYR A 34 10.34 16.05 -2.08
CA TYR A 34 10.20 17.33 -1.39
C TYR A 34 10.43 17.14 0.10
N GLY A 35 11.13 18.11 0.72
CA GLY A 35 11.40 18.10 2.14
C GLY A 35 10.10 17.98 2.95
N ARG A 36 9.98 16.92 3.77
CA ARG A 36 8.78 16.56 4.57
C ARG A 36 7.48 16.40 3.77
N GLY A 37 7.57 16.09 2.45
CA GLY A 37 6.41 15.91 1.59
C GLY A 37 5.71 17.21 1.15
N ASP A 38 6.27 18.36 1.46
CA ASP A 38 5.71 19.67 1.11
C ASP A 38 6.31 20.16 -0.21
N GLU A 39 5.49 20.29 -1.25
CA GLU A 39 5.87 20.73 -2.59
C GLU A 39 6.46 22.15 -2.64
N LYS A 40 6.24 22.96 -1.61
CA LYS A 40 6.76 24.32 -1.48
C LYS A 40 8.19 24.37 -0.92
N ARG A 41 8.72 23.21 -0.48
CA ARG A 41 10.08 23.08 0.04
C ARG A 41 11.06 22.67 -1.03
N GLU A 42 12.34 22.73 -0.68
CA GLU A 42 13.42 22.33 -1.58
C GLU A 42 13.28 20.85 -1.99
N MET A 43 13.53 20.60 -3.28
CA MET A 43 13.61 19.24 -3.79
C MET A 43 14.93 18.62 -3.35
N LEU A 44 14.86 17.58 -2.55
CA LEU A 44 15.99 16.80 -2.08
C LEU A 44 16.15 15.54 -2.91
N GLN A 45 17.36 14.99 -2.93
CA GLN A 45 17.61 13.64 -3.44
C GLN A 45 17.52 12.64 -2.29
N ARG A 46 16.65 11.63 -2.45
CA ARG A 46 16.57 10.51 -1.54
C ARG A 46 17.32 9.32 -2.14
N ILE A 47 18.32 8.85 -1.42
CA ILE A 47 19.12 7.70 -1.81
C ILE A 47 18.68 6.51 -0.95
N TYR A 48 18.28 5.42 -1.61
CA TYR A 48 17.92 4.17 -0.95
C TYR A 48 19.09 3.22 -1.01
N GLY A 49 19.36 2.58 0.10
CA GLY A 49 20.41 1.58 0.21
C GLY A 49 20.06 0.53 1.26
N THR A 50 20.84 -0.52 1.30
CA THR A 50 20.74 -1.58 2.29
C THR A 50 22.12 -1.93 2.84
N ALA A 51 22.20 -2.40 4.08
CA ALA A 51 23.44 -2.84 4.72
C ALA A 51 23.16 -4.13 5.49
N TRP A 52 24.13 -5.02 5.46
CA TRP A 52 24.05 -6.38 6.00
C TRP A 52 25.32 -6.71 6.78
N GLU A 53 25.25 -7.72 7.63
CA GLU A 53 26.36 -8.17 8.46
C GLU A 53 27.49 -8.82 7.67
N SER A 54 27.22 -9.35 6.47
CA SER A 54 28.21 -9.97 5.59
C SER A 54 27.88 -9.79 4.11
N GLU A 55 28.85 -9.98 3.24
CA GLU A 55 28.67 -9.98 1.78
C GLU A 55 27.73 -11.09 1.32
N GLU A 56 27.77 -12.26 1.95
CA GLU A 56 26.88 -13.38 1.65
C GLU A 56 25.43 -13.03 1.96
N ALA A 57 25.17 -12.38 3.10
CA ALA A 57 23.84 -11.93 3.48
C ALA A 57 23.31 -10.83 2.54
N LEU A 58 24.18 -9.90 2.13
CA LEU A 58 23.86 -8.90 1.13
C LEU A 58 23.52 -9.54 -0.21
N GLN A 59 24.34 -10.48 -0.68
CA GLN A 59 24.10 -11.17 -1.96
C GLN A 59 22.78 -11.94 -1.93
N ALA A 60 22.52 -12.70 -0.87
CA ALA A 60 21.25 -13.41 -0.70
C ALA A 60 20.02 -12.47 -0.70
N TYR A 61 20.16 -11.25 -0.20
CA TYR A 61 19.13 -10.23 -0.28
C TYR A 61 18.94 -9.72 -1.71
N LEU A 62 20.02 -9.43 -2.42
CA LEU A 62 19.97 -8.96 -3.81
C LEU A 62 19.36 -10.02 -4.74
N ASP A 63 19.73 -11.29 -4.56
CA ASP A 63 19.17 -12.42 -5.31
C ASP A 63 17.64 -12.53 -5.09
N ARG A 64 17.17 -12.27 -3.86
CA ARG A 64 15.72 -12.23 -3.56
C ARG A 64 15.02 -11.06 -4.25
N ILE A 65 15.67 -9.90 -4.34
CA ILE A 65 15.09 -8.75 -5.07
C ILE A 65 14.98 -9.09 -6.56
N GLU A 66 16.05 -9.61 -7.16
CA GLU A 66 16.04 -10.00 -8.56
C GLU A 66 14.97 -11.06 -8.85
N GLU A 67 14.84 -12.06 -7.97
CA GLU A 67 13.79 -13.06 -8.09
C GLU A 67 12.38 -12.46 -7.93
N ALA A 68 12.21 -11.51 -7.01
CA ALA A 68 10.94 -10.79 -6.85
C ALA A 68 10.57 -9.98 -8.09
N GLU A 69 11.53 -9.29 -8.72
CA GLU A 69 11.33 -8.57 -9.98
C GLU A 69 10.98 -9.53 -11.11
N ARG A 70 11.63 -10.67 -11.18
CA ARG A 70 11.32 -11.72 -12.16
C ARG A 70 9.91 -12.27 -11.99
N ARG A 71 9.39 -12.33 -10.76
CA ARG A 71 8.05 -12.78 -10.41
C ARG A 71 7.02 -11.65 -10.29
N ASP A 72 7.33 -10.45 -10.77
CA ASP A 72 6.40 -9.31 -10.70
C ASP A 72 5.08 -9.67 -11.40
N HIS A 73 3.99 -9.61 -10.64
CA HIS A 73 2.65 -9.94 -11.11
C HIS A 73 2.20 -9.09 -12.30
N ARG A 74 2.70 -7.84 -12.42
CA ARG A 74 2.37 -6.95 -13.55
C ARG A 74 2.96 -7.45 -14.86
N ARG A 75 4.14 -8.08 -14.79
CA ARG A 75 4.79 -8.73 -15.92
C ARG A 75 4.15 -10.08 -16.21
N LEU A 76 4.10 -10.97 -15.22
CA LEU A 76 3.52 -12.30 -15.36
C LEU A 76 2.04 -12.25 -15.73
N GLY A 77 1.30 -11.28 -15.22
CA GLY A 77 -0.11 -11.07 -15.55
C GLY A 77 -0.35 -10.89 -17.05
N ARG A 78 0.52 -10.13 -17.71
CA ARG A 78 0.47 -9.95 -19.19
C ARG A 78 1.00 -11.16 -19.95
N GLU A 79 2.16 -11.68 -19.55
CA GLU A 79 2.82 -12.81 -20.23
C GLU A 79 1.97 -14.09 -20.22
N LEU A 80 1.19 -14.29 -19.15
CA LEU A 80 0.36 -15.48 -18.95
C LEU A 80 -1.14 -15.26 -19.28
N ASP A 81 -1.51 -14.07 -19.75
CA ASP A 81 -2.91 -13.69 -20.00
C ASP A 81 -3.79 -13.86 -18.74
N LEU A 82 -3.36 -13.30 -17.61
CA LEU A 82 -4.11 -13.38 -16.36
C LEU A 82 -5.10 -12.23 -16.21
N PHE A 83 -4.69 -11.01 -16.52
CA PHE A 83 -5.52 -9.81 -16.42
C PHE A 83 -4.97 -8.67 -17.27
N PHE A 84 -5.81 -7.67 -17.50
CA PHE A 84 -5.43 -6.42 -18.18
C PHE A 84 -6.13 -5.23 -17.51
N PHE A 85 -5.65 -4.02 -17.84
CA PHE A 85 -6.28 -2.76 -17.43
C PHE A 85 -6.78 -2.02 -18.65
N ASP A 86 -7.93 -1.37 -18.53
CA ASP A 86 -8.53 -0.55 -19.58
C ASP A 86 -8.91 0.81 -19.00
N PRO A 87 -8.75 1.90 -19.76
CA PRO A 87 -9.13 3.26 -19.32
C PRO A 87 -10.59 3.42 -18.92
N ILE A 88 -11.49 2.54 -19.37
CA ILE A 88 -12.91 2.56 -18.98
C ILE A 88 -13.11 2.26 -17.49
N ALA A 89 -12.15 1.56 -16.87
CA ALA A 89 -12.16 1.23 -15.43
C ALA A 89 -10.78 1.51 -14.83
N PRO A 90 -10.45 2.79 -14.56
CA PRO A 90 -9.13 3.17 -14.08
C PRO A 90 -8.77 2.42 -12.78
N ALA A 91 -7.55 1.92 -12.71
CA ALA A 91 -6.99 1.17 -11.58
C ALA A 91 -7.73 -0.14 -11.22
N SER A 92 -8.69 -0.59 -12.03
CA SER A 92 -9.44 -1.82 -11.81
C SER A 92 -9.06 -2.87 -12.87
N PRO A 93 -8.55 -4.04 -12.48
CA PRO A 93 -8.17 -5.09 -13.44
C PRO A 93 -9.38 -5.85 -13.97
N PHE A 94 -9.32 -6.20 -15.25
CA PHE A 94 -10.19 -7.20 -15.86
C PHE A 94 -9.49 -8.56 -15.79
N PHE A 95 -10.00 -9.47 -15.00
CA PHE A 95 -9.44 -10.82 -14.91
C PHE A 95 -9.92 -11.70 -16.06
N LEU A 96 -8.97 -12.30 -16.74
CA LEU A 96 -9.19 -13.30 -17.79
C LEU A 96 -9.42 -14.69 -17.15
N PRO A 97 -9.86 -15.71 -17.90
CA PRO A 97 -10.20 -17.00 -17.32
C PRO A 97 -9.11 -17.62 -16.42
N LYS A 98 -7.85 -17.62 -16.87
CA LYS A 98 -6.71 -18.11 -16.10
C LYS A 98 -6.49 -17.27 -14.83
N GLY A 99 -6.57 -15.95 -14.96
CA GLY A 99 -6.41 -15.03 -13.83
C GLY A 99 -7.53 -15.18 -12.80
N THR A 100 -8.76 -15.44 -13.24
CA THR A 100 -9.89 -15.70 -12.35
C THR A 100 -9.67 -16.97 -11.53
N ILE A 101 -9.10 -18.03 -12.12
CA ILE A 101 -8.75 -19.25 -11.38
C ILE A 101 -7.73 -18.91 -10.29
N VAL A 102 -6.64 -18.23 -10.64
CA VAL A 102 -5.61 -17.82 -9.67
C VAL A 102 -6.18 -16.93 -8.56
N LEU A 103 -7.06 -15.98 -8.91
CA LEU A 103 -7.72 -15.12 -7.94
C LEU A 103 -8.57 -15.92 -6.95
N ASN A 104 -9.35 -16.88 -7.44
CA ASN A 104 -10.20 -17.72 -6.59
C ASN A 104 -9.35 -18.59 -5.64
N GLU A 105 -8.28 -19.21 -6.13
CA GLU A 105 -7.34 -19.96 -5.28
C GLU A 105 -6.74 -19.11 -4.17
N LEU A 106 -6.39 -17.85 -4.47
CA LEU A 106 -5.89 -16.90 -3.45
C LEU A 106 -6.97 -16.53 -2.43
N ILE A 107 -8.21 -16.34 -2.88
CA ILE A 107 -9.35 -16.05 -2.00
C ILE A 107 -9.61 -17.23 -1.08
N ASP A 108 -9.64 -18.44 -1.61
CA ASP A 108 -9.88 -19.66 -0.84
C ASP A 108 -8.77 -19.89 0.19
N PHE A 109 -7.52 -19.69 -0.18
CA PHE A 109 -6.39 -19.76 0.74
C PHE A 109 -6.53 -18.76 1.91
N VAL A 110 -6.93 -17.51 1.62
CA VAL A 110 -7.15 -16.50 2.67
C VAL A 110 -8.32 -16.90 3.58
N LYS A 111 -9.39 -17.48 3.03
CA LYS A 111 -10.52 -17.98 3.82
C LYS A 111 -10.14 -19.15 4.75
N GLU A 112 -9.28 -20.04 4.30
CA GLU A 112 -8.73 -21.10 5.16
C GLU A 112 -7.96 -20.50 6.36
N LEU A 113 -7.18 -19.43 6.12
CA LEU A 113 -6.50 -18.72 7.20
C LEU A 113 -7.48 -18.04 8.16
N TYR A 114 -8.59 -17.47 7.66
CA TYR A 114 -9.64 -16.91 8.51
C TYR A 114 -10.16 -17.94 9.49
N VAL A 115 -10.54 -19.12 9.01
CA VAL A 115 -11.00 -20.23 9.86
C VAL A 115 -9.93 -20.61 10.89
N LYS A 116 -8.69 -20.79 10.43
CA LYS A 116 -7.56 -21.18 11.30
C LYS A 116 -7.32 -20.20 12.44
N TYR A 117 -7.47 -18.91 12.19
CA TYR A 117 -7.21 -17.84 13.17
C TYR A 117 -8.48 -17.32 13.87
N GLY A 118 -9.62 -17.94 13.66
CA GLY A 118 -10.88 -17.58 14.32
C GLY A 118 -11.53 -16.29 13.80
N TYR A 119 -11.19 -15.84 12.61
CA TYR A 119 -11.84 -14.70 11.97
C TYR A 119 -13.18 -15.13 11.36
N GLN A 120 -14.14 -14.21 11.40
CA GLN A 120 -15.44 -14.38 10.76
C GLN A 120 -15.55 -13.46 9.56
N GLU A 121 -15.92 -14.02 8.40
CA GLU A 121 -16.14 -13.23 7.19
C GLU A 121 -17.47 -12.49 7.28
N VAL A 122 -17.46 -11.21 6.95
CA VAL A 122 -18.66 -10.37 6.86
C VAL A 122 -18.70 -9.66 5.51
N THR A 123 -19.90 -9.39 5.02
CA THR A 123 -20.12 -8.62 3.80
C THR A 123 -20.88 -7.36 4.13
N THR A 124 -20.37 -6.22 3.71
CA THR A 124 -21.01 -4.92 3.90
C THR A 124 -21.36 -4.26 2.57
N PRO A 125 -22.36 -3.34 2.53
CA PRO A 125 -22.67 -2.59 1.32
C PRO A 125 -21.46 -1.90 0.71
N GLN A 126 -21.48 -1.63 -0.58
CA GLN A 126 -20.45 -0.87 -1.27
C GLN A 126 -20.74 0.63 -1.29
N ILE A 127 -22.03 1.00 -1.24
CA ILE A 127 -22.51 2.37 -1.31
C ILE A 127 -23.21 2.69 -0.01
N PHE A 128 -22.90 3.84 0.58
CA PHE A 128 -23.49 4.33 1.81
C PHE A 128 -23.96 5.78 1.64
N ASN A 129 -24.93 6.21 2.45
CA ASN A 129 -25.26 7.60 2.62
C ASN A 129 -24.04 8.35 3.20
N THR A 130 -23.82 9.59 2.75
CA THR A 130 -22.67 10.42 3.16
C THR A 130 -22.64 10.73 4.66
N ASP A 131 -23.75 10.59 5.38
CA ASP A 131 -23.80 10.81 6.83
C ASP A 131 -22.85 9.88 7.59
N LEU A 132 -22.63 8.64 7.10
CA LEU A 132 -21.63 7.74 7.66
C LEU A 132 -20.22 8.32 7.56
N TRP A 133 -19.92 8.98 6.47
CA TRP A 133 -18.60 9.57 6.21
C TRP A 133 -18.40 10.88 6.98
N LYS A 134 -19.44 11.65 7.18
CA LYS A 134 -19.45 12.85 8.04
C LYS A 134 -19.19 12.46 9.50
N GLN A 135 -19.90 11.47 10.00
CA GLN A 135 -19.74 10.97 11.36
C GLN A 135 -18.34 10.41 11.65
N SER A 136 -17.73 9.76 10.68
CA SER A 136 -16.39 9.15 10.81
C SER A 136 -15.25 10.11 10.49
N GLY A 137 -15.52 11.35 10.07
CA GLY A 137 -14.52 12.35 9.67
C GLY A 137 -13.90 12.13 8.29
N HIS A 138 -14.31 11.10 7.56
CA HIS A 138 -13.79 10.81 6.23
C HIS A 138 -14.23 11.85 5.20
N TYR A 139 -15.42 12.41 5.35
CA TYR A 139 -15.97 13.40 4.43
C TYR A 139 -15.05 14.61 4.30
N ASP A 140 -14.60 15.17 5.42
CA ASP A 140 -13.78 16.38 5.43
C ASP A 140 -12.33 16.16 4.94
N ASN A 141 -11.80 14.96 5.13
CA ASN A 141 -10.40 14.66 4.85
C ASN A 141 -10.17 13.94 3.52
N TYR A 142 -11.18 13.28 2.96
CA TYR A 142 -11.03 12.39 1.80
C TYR A 142 -12.05 12.64 0.69
N LEU A 143 -12.86 13.71 0.75
CA LEU A 143 -13.90 13.99 -0.24
C LEU A 143 -13.36 13.98 -1.68
N ASP A 144 -12.20 14.59 -1.90
CA ASP A 144 -11.55 14.68 -3.22
C ASP A 144 -11.13 13.31 -3.78
N ASN A 145 -11.06 12.30 -2.92
CA ASN A 145 -10.67 10.93 -3.27
C ASN A 145 -11.85 9.93 -3.18
N MET A 146 -13.08 10.43 -3.04
CA MET A 146 -14.28 9.60 -2.96
C MET A 146 -15.12 9.70 -4.22
N TYR A 147 -15.66 8.58 -4.67
CA TYR A 147 -16.69 8.57 -5.71
C TYR A 147 -18.04 8.91 -5.08
N MET A 148 -18.53 10.12 -5.38
CA MET A 148 -19.81 10.63 -4.89
C MET A 148 -20.90 10.37 -5.92
N ILE A 149 -22.10 10.04 -5.45
CA ILE A 149 -23.26 9.71 -6.27
C ILE A 149 -24.45 10.51 -5.71
N ASP A 150 -25.11 11.30 -6.54
CA ASP A 150 -26.40 11.92 -6.22
C ASP A 150 -27.54 11.06 -6.78
N VAL A 151 -28.51 10.75 -5.93
CA VAL A 151 -29.75 10.07 -6.31
C VAL A 151 -30.92 10.78 -5.69
N ASP A 152 -31.74 11.43 -6.51
CA ASP A 152 -32.93 12.16 -6.10
C ASP A 152 -32.66 13.21 -4.99
N GLY A 153 -31.54 13.95 -5.10
CA GLY A 153 -31.12 14.98 -4.14
C GLY A 153 -30.55 14.41 -2.84
N ARG A 154 -30.21 13.11 -2.80
CA ARG A 154 -29.54 12.46 -1.69
C ARG A 154 -28.13 12.06 -2.11
N GLU A 155 -27.17 12.43 -1.29
CA GLU A 155 -25.77 12.10 -1.52
C GLU A 155 -25.39 10.73 -0.96
N PHE A 156 -24.75 9.94 -1.80
CA PHE A 156 -24.15 8.65 -1.44
C PHE A 156 -22.67 8.64 -1.83
N GLY A 157 -21.89 7.76 -1.24
CA GLY A 157 -20.50 7.54 -1.61
C GLY A 157 -20.18 6.05 -1.74
N VAL A 158 -19.34 5.73 -2.71
CA VAL A 158 -18.69 4.43 -2.75
C VAL A 158 -17.68 4.37 -1.60
N LYS A 159 -17.68 3.30 -0.81
CA LYS A 159 -16.82 3.22 0.38
C LYS A 159 -15.33 3.29 0.01
N PRO A 160 -14.59 4.28 0.51
CA PRO A 160 -13.14 4.35 0.33
C PRO A 160 -12.40 3.40 1.27
N MET A 161 -13.00 3.05 2.39
CA MET A 161 -12.47 2.17 3.43
C MET A 161 -13.58 1.31 4.05
N ASN A 162 -13.19 0.15 4.61
CA ASN A 162 -14.14 -0.77 5.25
C ASN A 162 -14.42 -0.42 6.72
N CYS A 163 -13.59 0.40 7.37
CA CYS A 163 -13.66 0.65 8.81
C CYS A 163 -15.01 1.18 9.30
N PRO A 164 -15.66 2.20 8.67
CA PRO A 164 -16.95 2.69 9.13
C PRO A 164 -18.06 1.64 9.06
N ALA A 165 -18.05 0.80 8.02
CA ALA A 165 -19.00 -0.30 7.89
C ALA A 165 -18.80 -1.37 8.96
N ALA A 166 -17.53 -1.69 9.30
CA ALA A 166 -17.21 -2.62 10.38
C ALA A 166 -17.66 -2.08 11.74
N ALA A 167 -17.47 -0.78 12.00
CA ALA A 167 -17.95 -0.12 13.20
C ALA A 167 -19.49 -0.16 13.32
N THR A 168 -20.21 0.02 12.20
CA THR A 168 -21.66 -0.10 12.14
C THR A 168 -22.12 -1.52 12.48
N LEU A 169 -21.46 -2.55 11.96
CA LEU A 169 -21.74 -3.95 12.29
C LEU A 169 -21.51 -4.22 13.79
N TYR A 170 -20.39 -3.72 14.32
CA TYR A 170 -20.08 -3.87 15.74
C TYR A 170 -21.16 -3.23 16.62
N ALA A 171 -21.54 -1.98 16.32
CA ALA A 171 -22.56 -1.27 17.06
C ALA A 171 -23.95 -1.95 17.02
N ALA A 172 -24.30 -2.58 15.89
CA ALA A 172 -25.55 -3.31 15.75
C ALA A 172 -25.62 -4.59 16.60
N ASN A 173 -24.49 -5.16 16.98
CA ASN A 173 -24.39 -6.40 17.76
C ASN A 173 -24.07 -6.17 19.25
N THR A 174 -23.84 -4.93 19.65
CA THR A 174 -23.67 -4.57 21.08
C THR A 174 -25.04 -4.34 21.71
N HIS A 175 -25.53 -5.34 22.37
CA HIS A 175 -26.73 -5.27 23.21
C HIS A 175 -26.35 -5.45 24.68
#